data_8f0171f3a8464d419097fdb1f668bc44
#
_entry.id   8f0171f3a8464d419097fdb1f668bc44
#
_cell.length_a   1.000
_cell.length_b   1.000
_cell.length_c   1.000
_cell.angle_alpha   90.00
_cell.angle_beta   90.00
_cell.angle_gamma   90.00
#
_symmetry.space_group_name_H-M   'P 1'
#
loop_
_entity.id
_entity.type
_entity.pdbx_description
1 polymer ?
#
loop_
_entity_poly.entity_id
_entity_poly.type
_entity_poly.pdbx_seq_one_letter_code
_entity_poly.pdbx_strand_id
1 'polypeptide(L)'
;MIMTYAPPPLNRPTYSTLTSSSGIRPAAPTPPAPQRRRKGWLAIPVALAVVVAGFGGGLIGSSMQQERPPVIIEQARPERVVTAQPVSATVAPDTAAVGAAVIPSIVTVEVGTEPNGTFTISGSGSGVVLDAAGNIATNNHVVEGGTAARVILSDGRIYEADLIGTDPLTDLAVLKVSADDLAPITLGSTDGLTIGTPAIAVGSPLGLEGGPSLSVGVVSALGREVQTGPETVLYGMLQTDAPITSGSSGGSLVDADGKLIGITTAVGVSSIGVEGIGFATPVEIVKRVTSEIIATGSASHALLGIGGDTAYDQITDGGSAPMGVDVRTVSAGSAAEAAGIQVGDVITAVDGTAVRAMDELITALRRVGGGDTVEISLRDGRVVTTTLATR
;
A
#
# COMPACT_ATOMS: atom_id res chain seq x y z
N MET A 1 42.04 -1.22 30.09
CA MET A 1 42.74 -0.82 28.85
C MET A 1 41.67 -0.70 27.76
N ILE A 2 41.09 0.49 27.63
CA ILE A 2 39.93 0.78 26.75
C ILE A 2 40.52 1.34 25.46
N MET A 3 40.39 0.59 24.34
CA MET A 3 40.76 1.09 23.02
C MET A 3 39.59 1.87 22.44
N THR A 4 39.76 3.17 22.32
CA THR A 4 38.86 4.06 21.56
C THR A 4 39.24 4.02 20.07
N TYR A 5 38.26 3.61 19.26
CA TYR A 5 38.37 3.62 17.80
C TYR A 5 37.88 4.97 17.27
N ALA A 6 38.72 5.70 16.58
CA ALA A 6 38.40 6.94 15.88
C ALA A 6 38.16 6.64 14.38
N PRO A 7 37.05 7.12 13.78
CA PRO A 7 36.83 6.92 12.35
C PRO A 7 37.66 7.89 11.50
N PRO A 8 38.00 7.52 10.23
CA PRO A 8 38.77 8.34 9.33
C PRO A 8 38.00 9.56 8.79
N PRO A 9 38.66 10.64 8.40
CA PRO A 9 38.03 11.88 7.95
C PRO A 9 37.36 11.73 6.57
N LEU A 10 36.12 12.24 6.45
CA LEU A 10 35.36 12.32 5.22
C LEU A 10 35.92 13.41 4.30
N ASN A 11 36.30 13.02 3.10
CA ASN A 11 36.75 13.91 2.02
C ASN A 11 35.53 14.64 1.43
N ARG A 12 35.39 15.95 1.66
CA ARG A 12 34.33 16.77 1.04
C ARG A 12 34.83 17.30 -0.30
N PRO A 13 34.08 17.18 -1.40
CA PRO A 13 34.38 17.87 -2.64
C PRO A 13 34.07 19.37 -2.50
N THR A 14 35.02 20.20 -2.80
CA THR A 14 34.89 21.66 -2.90
C THR A 14 34.17 22.04 -4.19
N TYR A 15 33.01 22.66 -4.08
CA TYR A 15 32.36 23.31 -5.22
C TYR A 15 32.88 24.72 -5.37
N SER A 16 33.51 25.01 -6.50
CA SER A 16 33.89 26.35 -6.90
C SER A 16 32.68 27.11 -7.45
N THR A 17 32.47 28.30 -6.92
CA THR A 17 31.48 29.26 -7.41
C THR A 17 31.88 29.76 -8.80
N LEU A 18 31.01 29.53 -9.79
CA LEU A 18 31.09 30.17 -11.10
C LEU A 18 30.07 31.31 -11.16
N THR A 19 30.59 32.51 -11.31
CA THR A 19 29.90 33.75 -11.55
C THR A 19 29.11 33.73 -12.86
N SER A 20 27.86 34.20 -12.83
CA SER A 20 27.00 34.39 -13.99
C SER A 20 27.53 35.48 -14.92
N SER A 21 27.73 35.17 -16.19
CA SER A 21 27.77 36.15 -17.27
C SER A 21 26.63 35.84 -18.24
N SER A 22 25.72 36.80 -18.39
CA SER A 22 24.62 36.83 -19.33
C SER A 22 25.16 36.82 -20.77
N GLY A 23 24.99 35.68 -21.46
CA GLY A 23 25.25 35.58 -22.90
C GLY A 23 24.04 35.00 -23.60
N ILE A 24 23.48 35.81 -24.49
CA ILE A 24 22.39 35.46 -25.42
C ILE A 24 22.81 34.25 -26.26
N ARG A 25 22.14 33.10 -26.14
CA ARG A 25 22.33 31.96 -27.03
C ARG A 25 21.54 32.16 -28.31
N PRO A 26 22.17 31.97 -29.50
CA PRO A 26 21.42 31.94 -30.74
C PRO A 26 20.56 30.67 -30.82
N ALA A 27 19.37 30.81 -31.42
CA ALA A 27 18.39 29.76 -31.62
C ALA A 27 18.96 28.62 -32.47
N ALA A 28 18.68 27.38 -32.08
CA ALA A 28 19.01 26.17 -32.83
C ALA A 28 18.21 26.14 -34.17
N PRO A 29 18.79 25.67 -35.25
CA PRO A 29 18.08 25.60 -36.53
C PRO A 29 16.99 24.52 -36.51
N THR A 30 15.82 24.88 -36.99
CA THR A 30 14.67 23.97 -37.18
C THR A 30 15.03 22.87 -38.19
N PRO A 31 14.67 21.61 -37.91
CA PRO A 31 14.89 20.52 -38.87
C PRO A 31 13.97 20.69 -40.09
N PRO A 32 14.46 20.37 -41.32
CA PRO A 32 13.69 20.52 -42.52
C PRO A 32 12.48 19.55 -42.56
N ALA A 33 11.37 20.05 -43.07
CA ALA A 33 10.13 19.28 -43.26
C ALA A 33 10.37 18.05 -44.17
N PRO A 34 9.70 16.90 -43.92
CA PRO A 34 9.88 15.71 -44.73
C PRO A 34 9.34 15.92 -46.14
N GLN A 35 10.20 15.83 -47.13
CA GLN A 35 9.85 15.82 -48.55
C GLN A 35 9.02 14.56 -48.85
N ARG A 36 7.78 14.75 -49.28
CA ARG A 36 6.93 13.74 -49.90
C ARG A 36 7.59 13.20 -51.17
N ARG A 37 8.27 12.05 -51.07
CA ARG A 37 8.64 11.26 -52.26
C ARG A 37 7.38 10.70 -52.91
N ARG A 38 7.03 11.19 -54.08
CA ARG A 38 6.08 10.56 -54.99
C ARG A 38 6.64 9.20 -55.42
N LYS A 39 6.14 8.11 -54.85
CA LYS A 39 6.29 6.74 -55.38
C LYS A 39 4.98 6.33 -55.98
N GLY A 40 4.86 6.64 -57.25
CA GLY A 40 3.79 6.13 -58.04
C GLY A 40 4.35 5.89 -59.45
N TRP A 41 4.90 4.67 -59.70
CA TRP A 41 5.02 4.09 -61.06
C TRP A 41 5.69 2.69 -61.13
N LEU A 42 5.72 1.94 -60.01
CA LEU A 42 6.28 0.58 -60.03
C LEU A 42 5.31 -0.51 -59.51
N ALA A 43 4.03 -0.19 -59.34
CA ALA A 43 3.06 -1.15 -58.79
C ALA A 43 2.33 -1.99 -59.88
N ILE A 44 2.41 -1.61 -61.16
CA ILE A 44 1.64 -2.27 -62.22
C ILE A 44 2.32 -3.55 -62.74
N PRO A 45 3.67 -3.66 -62.90
CA PRO A 45 4.27 -4.90 -63.43
C PRO A 45 4.31 -6.06 -62.40
N VAL A 46 4.23 -5.79 -61.08
CA VAL A 46 4.29 -6.86 -60.07
C VAL A 46 2.94 -7.58 -59.93
N ALA A 47 1.82 -6.89 -60.10
CA ALA A 47 0.49 -7.48 -60.03
C ALA A 47 0.23 -8.48 -61.18
N LEU A 48 0.77 -8.20 -62.37
CA LEU A 48 0.60 -9.07 -63.54
C LEU A 48 1.47 -10.34 -63.45
N ALA A 49 2.65 -10.28 -62.80
CA ALA A 49 3.51 -11.43 -62.59
C ALA A 49 2.94 -12.43 -61.56
N VAL A 50 2.21 -11.95 -60.54
CA VAL A 50 1.59 -12.81 -59.54
C VAL A 50 0.37 -13.57 -60.11
N VAL A 51 -0.39 -12.96 -61.02
CA VAL A 51 -1.54 -13.61 -61.68
C VAL A 51 -1.10 -14.69 -62.66
N VAL A 52 -0.01 -14.50 -63.41
CA VAL A 52 0.52 -15.51 -64.34
C VAL A 52 1.17 -16.69 -63.58
N ALA A 53 1.84 -16.44 -62.46
CA ALA A 53 2.39 -17.50 -61.60
C ALA A 53 1.30 -18.33 -60.88
N GLY A 54 0.16 -17.70 -60.52
CA GLY A 54 -0.98 -18.39 -59.93
C GLY A 54 -1.73 -19.33 -60.87
N PHE A 55 -1.85 -18.99 -62.14
CA PHE A 55 -2.51 -19.85 -63.14
C PHE A 55 -1.62 -21.00 -63.65
N GLY A 56 -0.30 -20.80 -63.70
CA GLY A 56 0.66 -21.86 -64.12
C GLY A 56 0.88 -22.93 -63.05
N GLY A 57 0.76 -22.56 -61.79
CA GLY A 57 0.94 -23.50 -60.69
C GLY A 57 -0.26 -24.43 -60.44
N GLY A 58 -1.46 -24.03 -60.83
CA GLY A 58 -2.69 -24.78 -60.60
C GLY A 58 -2.87 -25.99 -61.55
N LEU A 59 -2.21 -26.05 -62.68
CA LEU A 59 -2.34 -27.16 -63.66
C LEU A 59 -1.30 -28.26 -63.49
N ILE A 60 -0.23 -28.07 -62.74
CA ILE A 60 0.81 -29.08 -62.47
C ILE A 60 0.60 -29.78 -61.13
N GLY A 61 -0.20 -29.18 -60.23
CA GLY A 61 -0.46 -29.73 -58.90
C GLY A 61 -1.48 -30.87 -58.79
N SER A 62 -2.22 -31.18 -59.91
CA SER A 62 -3.30 -32.17 -59.85
C SER A 62 -2.88 -33.61 -60.18
N SER A 63 -1.61 -33.85 -60.48
CA SER A 63 -1.14 -35.21 -60.87
C SER A 63 -0.24 -35.94 -59.88
N MET A 64 -0.02 -35.38 -58.66
CA MET A 64 0.66 -36.07 -57.55
C MET A 64 -0.29 -36.19 -56.34
N GLN A 65 -1.26 -37.09 -56.47
CA GLN A 65 -2.05 -37.55 -55.34
C GLN A 65 -1.22 -38.58 -54.59
N GLN A 66 -0.36 -38.09 -53.70
CA GLN A 66 0.28 -38.93 -52.69
C GLN A 66 -0.71 -39.13 -51.56
N GLU A 67 -1.18 -40.35 -51.36
CA GLU A 67 -2.04 -40.70 -50.22
C GLU A 67 -1.35 -40.27 -48.91
N ARG A 68 -1.85 -39.23 -48.27
CA ARG A 68 -1.44 -38.87 -46.94
C ARG A 68 -2.14 -39.79 -45.93
N PRO A 69 -1.41 -40.38 -44.98
CA PRO A 69 -2.06 -41.15 -43.92
C PRO A 69 -3.07 -40.25 -43.17
N PRO A 70 -4.18 -40.81 -42.66
CA PRO A 70 -5.18 -40.06 -41.96
C PRO A 70 -4.53 -39.31 -40.77
N VAL A 71 -4.57 -37.99 -40.75
CA VAL A 71 -4.21 -37.19 -39.60
C VAL A 71 -5.29 -37.47 -38.54
N ILE A 72 -4.94 -38.26 -37.54
CA ILE A 72 -5.75 -38.37 -36.33
C ILE A 72 -5.72 -37.00 -35.69
N ILE A 73 -6.79 -36.20 -35.89
CA ILE A 73 -7.03 -34.99 -35.11
C ILE A 73 -7.38 -35.51 -33.71
N GLU A 74 -6.35 -35.59 -32.84
CA GLU A 74 -6.58 -35.73 -31.42
C GLU A 74 -7.53 -34.62 -31.01
N GLN A 75 -8.75 -34.98 -30.63
CA GLN A 75 -9.75 -33.99 -30.20
C GLN A 75 -9.12 -33.21 -29.05
N ALA A 76 -8.87 -31.95 -29.28
CA ALA A 76 -8.43 -31.02 -28.24
C ALA A 76 -9.35 -31.20 -27.03
N ARG A 77 -8.76 -31.52 -25.90
CA ARG A 77 -9.44 -31.56 -24.61
C ARG A 77 -10.32 -30.32 -24.54
N PRO A 78 -11.60 -30.42 -24.16
CA PRO A 78 -12.45 -29.24 -24.09
C PRO A 78 -11.77 -28.24 -23.16
N GLU A 79 -11.36 -27.12 -23.74
CA GLU A 79 -10.91 -25.96 -22.95
C GLU A 79 -12.04 -25.68 -21.95
N ARG A 80 -11.68 -25.68 -20.67
CA ARG A 80 -12.61 -25.31 -19.62
C ARG A 80 -12.95 -23.83 -19.84
N VAL A 81 -14.01 -23.58 -20.61
CA VAL A 81 -14.54 -22.23 -20.77
C VAL A 81 -14.98 -21.77 -19.40
N VAL A 82 -14.14 -21.01 -18.73
CA VAL A 82 -14.55 -20.27 -17.54
C VAL A 82 -15.50 -19.20 -18.05
N THR A 83 -16.79 -19.50 -17.97
CA THR A 83 -17.83 -18.52 -18.29
C THR A 83 -17.74 -17.45 -17.23
N ALA A 84 -17.28 -16.25 -17.62
CA ALA A 84 -17.34 -15.10 -16.75
C ALA A 84 -18.79 -14.87 -16.35
N GLN A 85 -19.09 -14.95 -15.06
CA GLN A 85 -20.40 -14.60 -14.54
C GLN A 85 -20.65 -13.12 -14.84
N PRO A 86 -21.85 -12.74 -15.34
CA PRO A 86 -22.15 -11.32 -15.52
C PRO A 86 -22.09 -10.64 -14.15
N VAL A 87 -21.19 -9.67 -14.03
CA VAL A 87 -21.09 -8.82 -12.85
C VAL A 87 -22.35 -7.93 -12.84
N SER A 88 -23.16 -8.04 -11.80
CA SER A 88 -24.23 -7.08 -11.58
C SER A 88 -23.64 -5.69 -11.52
N ALA A 89 -24.18 -4.76 -12.30
CA ALA A 89 -23.72 -3.37 -12.27
C ALA A 89 -23.97 -2.81 -10.85
N THR A 90 -22.92 -2.68 -10.06
CA THR A 90 -22.94 -1.92 -8.81
C THR A 90 -23.11 -0.46 -9.18
N VAL A 91 -24.06 0.22 -8.55
CA VAL A 91 -24.22 1.67 -8.69
C VAL A 91 -22.89 2.31 -8.21
N ALA A 92 -22.32 3.17 -9.03
CA ALA A 92 -21.12 3.92 -8.63
C ALA A 92 -21.45 4.72 -7.34
N PRO A 93 -20.49 4.83 -6.38
CA PRO A 93 -20.72 5.60 -5.16
C PRO A 93 -21.01 7.08 -5.50
N ASP A 94 -21.90 7.70 -4.76
CA ASP A 94 -22.08 9.15 -4.81
C ASP A 94 -20.89 9.82 -4.10
N THR A 95 -19.81 10.02 -4.85
CA THR A 95 -18.57 10.59 -4.33
C THR A 95 -18.73 12.00 -3.79
N ALA A 96 -19.70 12.76 -4.29
CA ALA A 96 -19.99 14.09 -3.79
C ALA A 96 -20.62 14.02 -2.38
N ALA A 97 -21.58 13.10 -2.18
CA ALA A 97 -22.16 12.86 -0.86
C ALA A 97 -21.12 12.32 0.14
N VAL A 98 -20.27 11.36 -0.29
CA VAL A 98 -19.17 10.86 0.55
C VAL A 98 -18.21 12.00 0.91
N GLY A 99 -17.81 12.84 -0.04
CA GLY A 99 -16.96 14.00 0.21
C GLY A 99 -17.58 14.96 1.24
N ALA A 100 -18.86 15.30 1.08
CA ALA A 100 -19.56 16.18 2.01
C ALA A 100 -19.62 15.61 3.45
N ALA A 101 -19.74 14.29 3.59
CA ALA A 101 -19.77 13.62 4.88
C ALA A 101 -18.38 13.50 5.53
N VAL A 102 -17.32 13.26 4.75
CA VAL A 102 -15.98 12.92 5.26
C VAL A 102 -15.08 14.15 5.44
N ILE A 103 -15.13 15.13 4.52
CA ILE A 103 -14.26 16.33 4.55
C ILE A 103 -14.25 17.03 5.92
N PRO A 104 -15.38 17.20 6.63
CA PRO A 104 -15.37 17.83 7.96
C PRO A 104 -14.54 17.09 9.01
N SER A 105 -14.28 15.77 8.82
CA SER A 105 -13.45 14.95 9.71
C SER A 105 -11.96 15.00 9.36
N ILE A 106 -11.58 15.64 8.24
CA ILE A 106 -10.18 15.68 7.77
C ILE A 106 -9.55 17.01 8.14
N VAL A 107 -8.32 16.92 8.63
CA VAL A 107 -7.56 18.09 9.06
C VAL A 107 -6.20 18.11 8.38
N THR A 108 -5.62 19.31 8.26
CA THR A 108 -4.19 19.47 7.99
C THR A 108 -3.43 19.39 9.30
N VAL A 109 -2.37 18.58 9.33
CA VAL A 109 -1.41 18.53 10.44
C VAL A 109 -0.16 19.25 10.00
N GLU A 110 0.24 20.29 10.74
CA GLU A 110 1.51 20.96 10.56
C GLU A 110 2.38 20.71 11.77
N VAL A 111 3.64 20.37 11.51
CA VAL A 111 4.63 20.01 12.51
C VAL A 111 5.84 20.93 12.36
N GLY A 112 6.41 21.31 13.46
CA GLY A 112 7.51 22.24 13.44
C GLY A 112 8.20 22.41 14.80
N THR A 113 8.84 23.56 14.92
CA THR A 113 9.47 24.00 16.16
C THR A 113 8.94 25.40 16.49
N GLU A 114 8.96 25.77 17.76
CA GLU A 114 8.47 27.04 18.25
C GLU A 114 9.54 27.84 19.01
N PRO A 115 10.64 28.22 18.35
CA PRO A 115 11.68 29.03 18.99
C PRO A 115 11.13 30.43 19.29
N ASN A 116 11.21 30.83 20.56
CA ASN A 116 10.76 32.16 21.03
C ASN A 116 9.27 32.45 20.77
N GLY A 117 8.39 31.45 20.77
CA GLY A 117 6.96 31.60 20.57
C GLY A 117 6.56 31.85 19.11
N THR A 118 7.43 31.56 18.15
CA THR A 118 7.11 31.61 16.73
C THR A 118 7.11 30.21 16.12
N PHE A 119 5.96 29.74 15.66
CA PHE A 119 5.83 28.44 15.03
C PHE A 119 6.50 28.44 13.64
N THR A 120 7.49 27.56 13.47
CA THR A 120 8.19 27.37 12.20
C THR A 120 7.91 25.97 11.68
N ILE A 121 7.22 25.87 10.55
CA ILE A 121 6.82 24.59 9.93
C ILE A 121 8.06 23.86 9.41
N SER A 122 8.20 22.59 9.77
CA SER A 122 9.21 21.67 9.22
C SER A 122 8.60 20.56 8.37
N GLY A 123 7.31 20.25 8.56
CA GLY A 123 6.58 19.23 7.82
C GLY A 123 5.08 19.45 7.88
N SER A 124 4.37 18.78 6.97
CA SER A 124 2.91 18.76 6.98
C SER A 124 2.36 17.45 6.47
N GLY A 125 1.17 17.11 6.92
CA GLY A 125 0.41 15.94 6.50
C GLY A 125 -1.07 16.15 6.74
N SER A 126 -1.80 15.07 6.73
CA SER A 126 -3.24 15.03 7.04
C SER A 126 -3.49 14.38 8.40
N GLY A 127 -4.68 14.58 8.93
CA GLY A 127 -5.17 13.87 10.10
C GLY A 127 -6.67 13.59 9.98
N VAL A 128 -7.15 12.65 10.79
CA VAL A 128 -8.55 12.24 10.85
C VAL A 128 -9.05 12.40 12.27
N VAL A 129 -10.12 13.17 12.45
CA VAL A 129 -10.80 13.35 13.75
C VAL A 129 -11.46 12.03 14.14
N LEU A 130 -11.02 11.44 15.25
CA LEU A 130 -11.52 10.15 15.75
C LEU A 130 -12.76 10.31 16.62
N ASP A 131 -12.80 11.36 17.44
CA ASP A 131 -13.89 11.59 18.38
C ASP A 131 -14.12 13.10 18.66
N ALA A 132 -15.23 13.39 19.31
CA ALA A 132 -15.59 14.73 19.70
C ALA A 132 -14.73 15.28 20.87
N ALA A 133 -13.94 14.43 21.51
CA ALA A 133 -13.01 14.87 22.56
C ALA A 133 -11.75 15.53 21.96
N GLY A 134 -11.54 15.45 20.65
CA GLY A 134 -10.45 16.10 19.94
C GLY A 134 -9.24 15.19 19.70
N ASN A 135 -9.41 13.88 19.77
CA ASN A 135 -8.38 12.93 19.36
C ASN A 135 -8.32 12.84 17.84
N ILE A 136 -7.13 12.95 17.28
CA ILE A 136 -6.87 12.97 15.84
C ILE A 136 -5.82 11.92 15.53
N ALA A 137 -6.14 10.99 14.62
CA ALA A 137 -5.16 10.05 14.07
C ALA A 137 -4.38 10.69 12.93
N THR A 138 -3.09 10.43 12.88
CA THR A 138 -2.20 10.75 11.76
C THR A 138 -1.11 9.68 11.65
N ASN A 139 -0.14 9.85 10.74
CA ASN A 139 1.01 8.96 10.69
C ASN A 139 2.11 9.38 11.66
N ASN A 140 2.89 8.41 12.14
CA ASN A 140 4.08 8.67 12.95
C ASN A 140 5.10 9.51 12.20
N HIS A 141 5.40 9.18 10.93
CA HIS A 141 6.37 9.93 10.14
C HIS A 141 5.95 11.40 9.86
N VAL A 142 4.66 11.74 9.97
CA VAL A 142 4.17 13.11 9.84
C VAL A 142 4.59 13.95 11.05
N VAL A 143 4.58 13.38 12.24
CA VAL A 143 4.91 14.09 13.49
C VAL A 143 6.36 13.94 13.93
N GLU A 144 7.12 13.07 13.27
CA GLU A 144 8.51 12.78 13.62
C GLU A 144 9.42 14.01 13.47
N GLY A 145 10.26 14.23 14.47
CA GLY A 145 11.26 15.33 14.49
C GLY A 145 10.71 16.72 14.82
N GLY A 146 9.38 16.87 14.99
CA GLY A 146 8.78 18.12 15.46
C GLY A 146 8.78 18.22 16.99
N THR A 147 8.81 19.45 17.50
CA THR A 147 8.65 19.75 18.94
C THR A 147 7.34 20.49 19.23
N ALA A 148 6.63 20.91 18.20
CA ALA A 148 5.31 21.53 18.25
C ALA A 148 4.47 21.05 17.07
N ALA A 149 3.17 20.95 17.27
CA ALA A 149 2.22 20.60 16.22
C ALA A 149 1.00 21.54 16.28
N ARG A 150 0.38 21.78 15.13
CA ARG A 150 -0.90 22.45 15.04
C ARG A 150 -1.78 21.75 13.99
N VAL A 151 -3.07 21.90 14.17
CA VAL A 151 -4.09 21.31 13.34
C VAL A 151 -4.94 22.40 12.73
N ILE A 152 -5.18 22.32 11.43
CA ILE A 152 -6.07 23.20 10.69
C ILE A 152 -7.29 22.37 10.28
N LEU A 153 -8.47 22.75 10.78
CA LEU A 153 -9.73 22.10 10.43
C LEU A 153 -10.13 22.45 8.99
N SER A 154 -11.05 21.67 8.44
CA SER A 154 -11.56 21.89 7.07
C SER A 154 -12.23 23.26 6.85
N ASP A 155 -12.67 23.93 7.92
CA ASP A 155 -13.24 25.28 7.91
C ASP A 155 -12.20 26.40 8.11
N GLY A 156 -10.91 26.05 8.24
CA GLY A 156 -9.79 26.96 8.39
C GLY A 156 -9.46 27.36 9.83
N ARG A 157 -10.18 26.87 10.85
CA ARG A 157 -9.82 27.08 12.26
C ARG A 157 -8.51 26.36 12.58
N ILE A 158 -7.62 27.04 13.31
CA ILE A 158 -6.29 26.55 13.68
C ILE A 158 -6.22 26.33 15.18
N TYR A 159 -5.71 25.17 15.59
CA TYR A 159 -5.53 24.79 16.98
C TYR A 159 -4.11 24.26 17.22
N GLU A 160 -3.52 24.62 18.36
CA GLU A 160 -2.34 23.92 18.87
C GLU A 160 -2.73 22.47 19.19
N ALA A 161 -1.82 21.54 18.96
CA ALA A 161 -2.07 20.14 19.12
C ALA A 161 -0.96 19.49 19.99
N ASP A 162 -1.39 18.77 21.03
CA ASP A 162 -0.50 17.95 21.86
C ASP A 162 -0.29 16.58 21.22
N LEU A 163 0.94 16.12 21.14
CA LEU A 163 1.26 14.75 20.76
C LEU A 163 1.00 13.81 21.95
N ILE A 164 -0.02 12.95 21.84
CA ILE A 164 -0.36 11.97 22.88
C ILE A 164 0.59 10.78 22.84
N GLY A 165 0.91 10.28 21.66
CA GLY A 165 1.85 9.20 21.45
C GLY A 165 1.98 8.78 20.01
N THR A 166 2.96 7.91 19.75
CA THR A 166 3.28 7.39 18.43
C THR A 166 3.48 5.89 18.46
N ASP A 167 3.28 5.26 17.32
CA ASP A 167 3.62 3.85 17.08
C ASP A 167 4.35 3.70 15.73
N PRO A 168 5.68 3.66 15.74
CA PRO A 168 6.47 3.49 14.51
C PRO A 168 6.24 2.15 13.81
N LEU A 169 5.78 1.11 14.52
CA LEU A 169 5.55 -0.22 13.93
C LEU A 169 4.31 -0.30 13.04
N THR A 170 3.36 0.62 13.22
CA THR A 170 2.16 0.73 12.37
C THR A 170 2.10 2.07 11.64
N ASP A 171 3.11 2.93 11.86
CA ASP A 171 3.18 4.29 11.34
C ASP A 171 1.96 5.12 11.73
N LEU A 172 1.50 5.01 13.00
CA LEU A 172 0.38 5.78 13.54
C LEU A 172 0.83 6.72 14.66
N ALA A 173 0.12 7.83 14.80
CA ALA A 173 0.25 8.77 15.90
C ALA A 173 -1.13 9.32 16.27
N VAL A 174 -1.26 9.79 17.51
CA VAL A 174 -2.44 10.49 18.00
C VAL A 174 -2.06 11.88 18.48
N LEU A 175 -2.74 12.87 17.92
CA LEU A 175 -2.71 14.24 18.38
C LEU A 175 -3.99 14.56 19.17
N LYS A 176 -3.90 15.54 20.08
CA LYS A 176 -5.02 16.07 20.86
C LYS A 176 -5.17 17.56 20.64
N VAL A 177 -6.39 17.98 20.30
CA VAL A 177 -6.77 19.40 20.24
C VAL A 177 -7.89 19.69 21.23
N SER A 178 -7.96 20.94 21.70
CA SER A 178 -9.08 21.46 22.49
C SER A 178 -9.94 22.33 21.56
N ALA A 179 -10.87 21.69 20.86
CA ALA A 179 -11.75 22.32 19.90
C ALA A 179 -13.19 21.85 20.10
N ASP A 180 -14.15 22.78 19.96
CA ASP A 180 -15.58 22.47 19.94
C ASP A 180 -16.06 22.16 18.53
N ASP A 181 -17.20 21.49 18.42
CA ASP A 181 -17.90 21.18 17.16
C ASP A 181 -17.04 20.44 16.14
N LEU A 182 -16.24 19.49 16.61
CA LEU A 182 -15.52 18.56 15.77
C LEU A 182 -16.48 17.53 15.14
N ALA A 183 -16.18 17.13 13.91
CA ALA A 183 -16.92 16.10 13.19
C ALA A 183 -16.13 14.78 13.17
N PRO A 184 -16.41 13.82 14.07
CA PRO A 184 -15.71 12.54 14.07
C PRO A 184 -16.02 11.73 12.83
N ILE A 185 -15.00 11.01 12.29
CA ILE A 185 -15.21 10.09 11.19
C ILE A 185 -15.98 8.86 11.66
N THR A 186 -16.83 8.32 10.79
CA THR A 186 -17.47 7.02 11.04
C THR A 186 -16.47 5.90 10.77
N LEU A 187 -16.17 5.07 11.78
CA LEU A 187 -15.28 3.93 11.62
C LEU A 187 -16.01 2.78 10.91
N GLY A 188 -15.39 2.24 9.87
CA GLY A 188 -15.85 1.09 9.10
C GLY A 188 -15.21 -0.22 9.57
N SER A 189 -15.06 -1.17 8.64
CA SER A 189 -14.34 -2.43 8.81
C SER A 189 -13.67 -2.85 7.51
N THR A 190 -12.58 -3.59 7.61
CA THR A 190 -11.96 -4.28 6.47
C THR A 190 -12.54 -5.69 6.27
N ASP A 191 -13.40 -6.16 7.16
CA ASP A 191 -14.07 -7.46 7.01
C ASP A 191 -14.98 -7.44 5.79
N GLY A 192 -14.81 -8.44 4.92
CA GLY A 192 -15.56 -8.52 3.67
C GLY A 192 -15.07 -7.60 2.54
N LEU A 193 -14.03 -6.81 2.74
CA LEU A 193 -13.39 -6.09 1.63
C LEU A 193 -12.82 -7.08 0.60
N THR A 194 -13.03 -6.74 -0.66
CA THR A 194 -12.48 -7.49 -1.79
C THR A 194 -11.74 -6.56 -2.74
N ILE A 195 -10.84 -7.13 -3.54
CA ILE A 195 -10.20 -6.38 -4.63
C ILE A 195 -11.29 -5.86 -5.58
N GLY A 196 -11.23 -4.57 -5.92
CA GLY A 196 -12.24 -3.87 -6.70
C GLY A 196 -13.32 -3.17 -5.88
N THR A 197 -13.37 -3.33 -4.53
CA THR A 197 -14.23 -2.52 -3.68
C THR A 197 -13.89 -1.04 -3.85
N PRO A 198 -14.88 -0.14 -4.09
CA PRO A 198 -14.64 1.29 -4.18
C PRO A 198 -13.92 1.82 -2.94
N ALA A 199 -12.89 2.64 -3.17
CA ALA A 199 -12.10 3.26 -2.13
C ALA A 199 -11.87 4.73 -2.46
N ILE A 200 -12.15 5.62 -1.51
CA ILE A 200 -12.08 7.05 -1.68
C ILE A 200 -11.07 7.58 -0.67
N ALA A 201 -9.99 8.20 -1.17
CA ALA A 201 -8.99 8.82 -0.31
C ALA A 201 -9.32 10.31 -0.13
N VAL A 202 -9.30 10.76 1.13
CA VAL A 202 -9.51 12.17 1.48
C VAL A 202 -8.39 12.62 2.40
N GLY A 203 -7.69 13.69 2.00
CA GLY A 203 -6.57 14.24 2.74
C GLY A 203 -6.40 15.73 2.45
N SER A 204 -5.47 16.37 3.15
CA SER A 204 -5.14 17.79 2.96
C SER A 204 -3.71 17.95 2.44
N PRO A 205 -3.45 17.59 1.16
CA PRO A 205 -2.11 17.58 0.61
C PRO A 205 -1.51 18.98 0.58
N LEU A 206 -0.24 19.09 1.01
CA LEU A 206 0.57 20.30 0.91
C LEU A 206 0.01 21.55 1.63
N GLY A 207 -1.03 21.40 2.47
CA GLY A 207 -1.70 22.55 3.08
C GLY A 207 -2.22 23.58 2.07
N LEU A 208 -2.66 23.09 0.90
CA LEU A 208 -3.15 23.95 -0.17
C LEU A 208 -4.36 24.76 0.29
N GLU A 209 -4.42 26.03 -0.15
CA GLU A 209 -5.62 26.85 0.05
C GLU A 209 -6.83 26.14 -0.60
N GLY A 210 -7.95 26.08 0.15
CA GLY A 210 -9.18 25.43 -0.32
C GLY A 210 -9.56 24.16 0.45
N GLY A 211 -8.73 23.71 1.39
CA GLY A 211 -9.05 22.59 2.29
C GLY A 211 -8.75 21.20 1.71
N PRO A 212 -9.32 20.14 2.33
CA PRO A 212 -9.06 18.76 1.94
C PRO A 212 -9.46 18.44 0.51
N SER A 213 -8.71 17.57 -0.15
CA SER A 213 -8.99 17.04 -1.49
C SER A 213 -9.42 15.57 -1.43
N LEU A 214 -10.18 15.16 -2.43
CA LEU A 214 -10.73 13.81 -2.58
C LEU A 214 -10.23 13.17 -3.87
N SER A 215 -9.80 11.93 -3.80
CA SER A 215 -9.49 11.09 -4.96
C SER A 215 -10.21 9.74 -4.88
N VAL A 216 -10.50 9.14 -6.02
CA VAL A 216 -11.33 7.94 -6.14
C VAL A 216 -10.54 6.83 -6.82
N GLY A 217 -10.68 5.63 -6.31
CA GLY A 217 -10.11 4.41 -6.85
C GLY A 217 -10.83 3.20 -6.27
N VAL A 218 -10.09 2.10 -6.18
CA VAL A 218 -10.57 0.84 -5.60
C VAL A 218 -9.51 0.28 -4.63
N VAL A 219 -9.92 -0.67 -3.82
CA VAL A 219 -9.00 -1.56 -3.12
C VAL A 219 -8.32 -2.44 -4.17
N SER A 220 -7.02 -2.24 -4.39
CA SER A 220 -6.24 -2.96 -5.41
C SER A 220 -5.62 -4.25 -4.88
N ALA A 221 -5.33 -4.29 -3.57
CA ALA A 221 -4.86 -5.50 -2.88
C ALA A 221 -5.06 -5.37 -1.36
N LEU A 222 -4.99 -6.51 -0.68
CA LEU A 222 -5.08 -6.62 0.78
C LEU A 222 -3.81 -7.28 1.30
N GLY A 223 -3.44 -6.97 2.55
CA GLY A 223 -2.37 -7.67 3.25
C GLY A 223 -0.96 -7.37 2.71
N ARG A 224 -0.71 -6.20 2.11
CA ARG A 224 0.59 -5.86 1.55
C ARG A 224 1.64 -5.61 2.63
N GLU A 225 2.84 -6.11 2.37
CA GLU A 225 4.07 -5.68 3.03
C GLU A 225 4.64 -4.47 2.30
N VAL A 226 4.95 -3.40 3.05
CA VAL A 226 5.45 -2.14 2.47
C VAL A 226 6.68 -1.68 3.24
N GLN A 227 7.82 -1.68 2.57
CA GLN A 227 9.06 -1.14 3.13
C GLN A 227 9.03 0.40 3.05
N THR A 228 9.07 1.07 4.18
CA THR A 228 8.99 2.53 4.29
C THR A 228 10.31 3.20 4.63
N GLY A 229 11.28 2.40 5.06
CA GLY A 229 12.64 2.83 5.41
C GLY A 229 13.63 1.68 5.36
N PRO A 230 14.92 1.91 5.64
CA PRO A 230 15.93 0.85 5.63
C PRO A 230 15.62 -0.32 6.57
N GLU A 231 14.98 -0.05 7.70
CA GLU A 231 14.65 -1.03 8.74
C GLU A 231 13.17 -1.06 9.10
N THR A 232 12.32 -0.27 8.42
CA THR A 232 10.90 -0.14 8.73
C THR A 232 10.05 -0.79 7.66
N VAL A 233 9.26 -1.80 8.07
CA VAL A 233 8.34 -2.52 7.23
C VAL A 233 6.94 -2.48 7.86
N LEU A 234 5.97 -2.00 7.10
CA LEU A 234 4.55 -2.02 7.47
C LEU A 234 3.90 -3.28 6.89
N TYR A 235 3.15 -3.99 7.71
CA TYR A 235 2.49 -5.25 7.34
C TYR A 235 0.98 -5.10 7.30
N GLY A 236 0.34 -5.89 6.44
CA GLY A 236 -1.11 -5.96 6.35
C GLY A 236 -1.76 -4.75 5.68
N MET A 237 -1.01 -3.95 4.96
CA MET A 237 -1.50 -2.71 4.35
C MET A 237 -2.57 -2.97 3.29
N LEU A 238 -3.56 -2.10 3.24
CA LEU A 238 -4.47 -1.97 2.09
C LEU A 238 -3.73 -1.28 0.97
N GLN A 239 -3.84 -1.79 -0.26
CA GLN A 239 -3.37 -1.11 -1.46
C GLN A 239 -4.56 -0.51 -2.21
N THR A 240 -4.41 0.70 -2.74
CA THR A 240 -5.41 1.39 -3.57
C THR A 240 -4.75 2.07 -4.77
N ASP A 241 -5.49 2.24 -5.84
CA ASP A 241 -5.11 3.07 -6.99
C ASP A 241 -5.72 4.49 -6.92
N ALA A 242 -6.49 4.80 -5.85
CA ALA A 242 -6.85 6.17 -5.56
C ALA A 242 -5.57 7.02 -5.42
N PRO A 243 -5.41 8.11 -6.16
CA PRO A 243 -4.23 8.97 -6.09
C PRO A 243 -3.94 9.44 -4.66
N ILE A 244 -2.79 9.03 -4.11
CA ILE A 244 -2.26 9.46 -2.82
C ILE A 244 -0.94 10.19 -3.09
N THR A 245 -0.86 11.44 -2.66
CA THR A 245 0.31 12.31 -2.89
C THR A 245 0.94 12.73 -1.58
N SER A 246 2.12 13.36 -1.66
CA SER A 246 2.78 13.95 -0.49
C SER A 246 1.83 14.93 0.22
N GLY A 247 1.73 14.81 1.54
CA GLY A 247 0.78 15.54 2.38
C GLY A 247 -0.59 14.86 2.57
N SER A 248 -0.94 13.83 1.76
CA SER A 248 -2.12 12.99 2.02
C SER A 248 -1.88 11.95 3.13
N SER A 249 -0.61 11.72 3.55
CA SER A 249 -0.28 10.85 4.68
C SER A 249 -1.02 11.30 5.95
N GLY A 250 -1.61 10.35 6.66
CA GLY A 250 -2.45 10.59 7.82
C GLY A 250 -3.93 10.89 7.51
N GLY A 251 -4.30 11.02 6.23
CA GLY A 251 -5.68 11.17 5.79
C GLY A 251 -6.47 9.86 5.83
N SER A 252 -7.71 9.92 5.38
CA SER A 252 -8.61 8.76 5.36
C SER A 252 -8.63 8.04 4.03
N LEU A 253 -8.72 6.71 4.07
CA LEU A 253 -9.27 5.88 3.01
C LEU A 253 -10.65 5.41 3.50
N VAL A 254 -11.72 5.72 2.76
CA VAL A 254 -13.09 5.37 3.13
C VAL A 254 -13.74 4.50 2.05
N ASP A 255 -14.77 3.74 2.45
CA ASP A 255 -15.61 2.96 1.55
C ASP A 255 -16.66 3.84 0.83
N ALA A 256 -17.54 3.21 0.06
CA ALA A 256 -18.62 3.86 -0.68
C ALA A 256 -19.67 4.55 0.23
N ASP A 257 -19.75 4.16 1.49
CA ASP A 257 -20.64 4.75 2.50
C ASP A 257 -19.97 5.89 3.30
N GLY A 258 -18.70 6.23 3.01
CA GLY A 258 -17.92 7.22 3.75
C GLY A 258 -17.39 6.72 5.09
N LYS A 259 -17.37 5.41 5.34
CA LYS A 259 -16.81 4.83 6.56
C LYS A 259 -15.31 4.59 6.39
N LEU A 260 -14.54 4.91 7.42
CA LEU A 260 -13.08 4.73 7.43
C LEU A 260 -12.71 3.26 7.32
N ILE A 261 -11.95 2.89 6.29
CA ILE A 261 -11.36 1.56 6.12
C ILE A 261 -9.84 1.56 6.36
N GLY A 262 -9.20 2.74 6.37
CA GLY A 262 -7.78 2.85 6.72
C GLY A 262 -7.28 4.30 6.78
N ILE A 263 -6.08 4.47 7.35
CA ILE A 263 -5.33 5.74 7.34
C ILE A 263 -4.31 5.68 6.22
N THR A 264 -4.37 6.64 5.29
CA THR A 264 -3.48 6.69 4.13
C THR A 264 -2.04 6.97 4.52
N THR A 265 -1.09 6.34 3.82
CA THR A 265 0.34 6.59 3.95
C THR A 265 0.96 6.69 2.56
N ALA A 266 1.69 7.79 2.29
CA ALA A 266 2.33 8.09 1.01
C ALA A 266 3.81 7.66 0.99
N VAL A 267 4.15 6.59 1.73
CA VAL A 267 5.54 6.15 1.88
C VAL A 267 5.96 5.16 0.79
N GLY A 268 7.21 5.24 0.37
CA GLY A 268 7.90 4.21 -0.44
C GLY A 268 7.68 4.27 -1.95
N VAL A 269 6.65 4.95 -2.45
CA VAL A 269 6.30 4.88 -3.89
C VAL A 269 6.83 6.08 -4.67
N SER A 270 6.90 7.24 -4.05
CA SER A 270 7.38 8.48 -4.70
C SER A 270 8.86 8.46 -5.08
N SER A 271 9.69 7.68 -4.36
CA SER A 271 11.14 7.57 -4.64
C SER A 271 11.47 6.76 -5.90
N ILE A 272 10.57 5.87 -6.33
CA ILE A 272 10.76 5.02 -7.52
C ILE A 272 9.90 5.45 -8.71
N GLY A 273 9.13 6.56 -8.57
CA GLY A 273 8.36 7.16 -9.68
C GLY A 273 7.18 6.31 -10.14
N VAL A 274 6.67 5.39 -9.32
CA VAL A 274 5.49 4.60 -9.66
C VAL A 274 4.24 5.39 -9.26
N GLU A 275 3.45 5.79 -10.24
CA GLU A 275 2.14 6.42 -10.05
C GLU A 275 1.03 5.36 -9.95
N GLY A 276 -0.06 5.65 -9.22
CA GLY A 276 -1.22 4.78 -9.13
C GLY A 276 -1.10 3.63 -8.13
N ILE A 277 -0.17 3.70 -7.16
CA ILE A 277 -0.09 2.79 -6.03
C ILE A 277 -0.08 3.61 -4.75
N GLY A 278 -1.12 3.45 -3.94
CA GLY A 278 -1.23 4.03 -2.60
C GLY A 278 -1.42 2.93 -1.57
N PHE A 279 -1.11 3.24 -0.32
CA PHE A 279 -1.28 2.32 0.80
C PHE A 279 -2.04 2.98 1.95
N ALA A 280 -2.71 2.14 2.76
CA ALA A 280 -3.37 2.59 3.98
C ALA A 280 -3.26 1.54 5.09
N THR A 281 -3.03 2.00 6.33
CA THR A 281 -3.07 1.16 7.52
C THR A 281 -4.53 0.78 7.81
N PRO A 282 -4.89 -0.52 7.88
CA PRO A 282 -6.27 -0.98 8.06
C PRO A 282 -6.94 -0.43 9.31
N VAL A 283 -8.25 -0.17 9.23
CA VAL A 283 -9.01 0.46 10.32
C VAL A 283 -9.02 -0.36 11.62
N GLU A 284 -8.91 -1.68 11.57
CA GLU A 284 -8.80 -2.52 12.77
C GLU A 284 -7.52 -2.23 13.55
N ILE A 285 -6.39 -2.08 12.83
CA ILE A 285 -5.11 -1.67 13.43
C ILE A 285 -5.23 -0.23 13.95
N VAL A 286 -5.84 0.68 13.17
CA VAL A 286 -6.06 2.07 13.58
C VAL A 286 -6.87 2.12 14.89
N LYS A 287 -8.01 1.43 14.97
CA LYS A 287 -8.87 1.39 16.16
C LYS A 287 -8.08 0.93 17.39
N ARG A 288 -7.38 -0.19 17.30
CA ARG A 288 -6.63 -0.77 18.41
C ARG A 288 -5.51 0.18 18.86
N VAL A 289 -4.63 0.54 17.95
CA VAL A 289 -3.43 1.33 18.25
C VAL A 289 -3.80 2.72 18.79
N THR A 290 -4.74 3.42 18.16
CA THR A 290 -5.13 4.75 18.62
C THR A 290 -5.84 4.70 19.97
N SER A 291 -6.67 3.69 20.23
CA SER A 291 -7.33 3.52 21.53
C SER A 291 -6.31 3.28 22.65
N GLU A 292 -5.28 2.46 22.42
CA GLU A 292 -4.21 2.23 23.40
C GLU A 292 -3.39 3.51 23.63
N ILE A 293 -3.00 4.23 22.55
CA ILE A 293 -2.27 5.50 22.66
C ILE A 293 -3.08 6.52 23.47
N ILE A 294 -4.37 6.66 23.19
CA ILE A 294 -5.26 7.58 23.93
C ILE A 294 -5.32 7.22 25.41
N ALA A 295 -5.37 5.92 25.73
CA ALA A 295 -5.50 5.45 27.11
C ALA A 295 -4.21 5.50 27.90
N THR A 296 -3.04 5.23 27.29
CA THR A 296 -1.77 4.96 27.98
C THR A 296 -0.58 5.77 27.46
N GLY A 297 -0.73 6.50 26.36
CA GLY A 297 0.36 7.23 25.69
C GLY A 297 1.19 6.38 24.73
N SER A 298 0.96 5.08 24.64
CA SER A 298 1.73 4.16 23.76
C SER A 298 0.87 2.98 23.31
N ALA A 299 1.24 2.36 22.20
CA ALA A 299 0.63 1.11 21.75
C ALA A 299 1.47 -0.10 22.17
N SER A 300 0.81 -1.20 22.48
CA SER A 300 1.43 -2.50 22.71
C SER A 300 1.37 -3.36 21.45
N HIS A 301 2.32 -4.27 21.31
CA HIS A 301 2.34 -5.22 20.21
C HIS A 301 2.44 -6.65 20.72
N ALA A 302 1.60 -7.49 20.13
CA ALA A 302 1.57 -8.90 20.43
C ALA A 302 2.83 -9.60 19.93
N LEU A 303 3.41 -10.45 20.76
CA LEU A 303 4.59 -11.24 20.47
C LEU A 303 4.32 -12.71 20.74
N LEU A 304 4.34 -13.54 19.70
CA LEU A 304 4.23 -14.98 19.82
C LEU A 304 5.56 -15.62 20.27
N GLY A 305 6.68 -15.04 19.83
CA GLY A 305 8.02 -15.48 20.21
C GLY A 305 8.54 -16.65 19.41
N ILE A 306 8.29 -16.65 18.10
CA ILE A 306 8.88 -17.56 17.12
C ILE A 306 9.75 -16.81 16.12
N GLY A 307 10.67 -17.52 15.49
CA GLY A 307 11.26 -17.17 14.21
C GLY A 307 10.91 -18.26 13.20
N GLY A 308 10.62 -17.88 11.97
CA GLY A 308 10.18 -18.84 10.95
C GLY A 308 10.27 -18.31 9.55
N ASP A 309 9.91 -19.16 8.60
CA ASP A 309 9.87 -18.86 7.18
C ASP A 309 8.51 -19.28 6.60
N THR A 310 8.14 -18.74 5.44
CA THR A 310 6.96 -19.23 4.71
C THR A 310 7.17 -20.68 4.29
N ALA A 311 6.25 -21.56 4.71
CA ALA A 311 6.22 -22.94 4.29
C ALA A 311 5.55 -23.09 2.93
N TYR A 312 6.06 -23.98 2.08
CA TYR A 312 5.53 -24.22 0.74
C TYR A 312 5.13 -25.69 0.56
N ASP A 313 3.97 -25.95 -0.02
CA ASP A 313 3.58 -27.26 -0.52
C ASP A 313 3.91 -27.40 -2.01
N GLN A 314 4.31 -28.61 -2.41
CA GLN A 314 4.46 -28.97 -3.82
C GLN A 314 3.07 -29.23 -4.42
N ILE A 315 2.76 -28.56 -5.51
CA ILE A 315 1.51 -28.78 -6.26
C ILE A 315 1.74 -29.72 -7.45
N THR A 316 0.66 -30.39 -7.89
CA THR A 316 0.70 -31.50 -8.86
C THR A 316 1.37 -31.16 -10.20
N ASP A 317 1.46 -29.90 -10.56
CA ASP A 317 2.03 -29.43 -11.84
C ASP A 317 3.51 -28.98 -11.72
N GLY A 318 4.21 -29.38 -10.64
CA GLY A 318 5.62 -29.05 -10.40
C GLY A 318 5.85 -27.63 -9.83
N GLY A 319 4.80 -26.90 -9.48
CA GLY A 319 4.87 -25.62 -8.77
C GLY A 319 4.88 -25.81 -7.25
N SER A 320 5.01 -24.71 -6.51
CA SER A 320 4.83 -24.66 -5.06
C SER A 320 3.87 -23.54 -4.66
N ALA A 321 3.11 -23.76 -3.59
CA ALA A 321 2.18 -22.76 -3.05
C ALA A 321 2.47 -22.51 -1.56
N PRO A 322 2.38 -21.25 -1.09
CA PRO A 322 2.53 -20.93 0.32
C PRO A 322 1.38 -21.57 1.11
N MET A 323 1.67 -22.17 2.25
CA MET A 323 0.73 -22.98 3.00
C MET A 323 0.71 -22.73 4.50
N GLY A 324 1.59 -21.89 5.01
CA GLY A 324 1.72 -21.59 6.43
C GLY A 324 3.08 -21.02 6.78
N VAL A 325 3.36 -20.97 8.07
CA VAL A 325 4.65 -20.54 8.62
C VAL A 325 5.34 -21.72 9.28
N ASP A 326 6.49 -22.11 8.73
CA ASP A 326 7.38 -23.14 9.32
C ASP A 326 8.15 -22.53 10.49
N VAL A 327 7.93 -23.04 11.68
CA VAL A 327 8.58 -22.57 12.93
C VAL A 327 10.02 -23.07 12.95
N ARG A 328 10.98 -22.17 12.82
CA ARG A 328 12.42 -22.46 12.86
C ARG A 328 13.04 -22.33 14.22
N THR A 329 12.51 -21.39 15.01
CA THR A 329 12.96 -21.15 16.40
C THR A 329 11.76 -20.83 17.27
N VAL A 330 11.86 -21.21 18.54
CA VAL A 330 10.92 -20.84 19.61
C VAL A 330 11.74 -20.21 20.73
N SER A 331 11.39 -18.98 21.11
CA SER A 331 12.09 -18.28 22.19
C SER A 331 11.71 -18.85 23.55
N ALA A 332 12.68 -19.06 24.41
CA ALA A 332 12.42 -19.54 25.76
C ALA A 332 11.55 -18.53 26.55
N GLY A 333 10.58 -19.02 27.30
CA GLY A 333 9.62 -18.20 28.06
C GLY A 333 8.58 -17.50 27.21
N SER A 334 8.50 -17.78 25.91
CA SER A 334 7.53 -17.16 24.99
C SER A 334 6.13 -17.76 25.07
N ALA A 335 5.17 -17.02 24.49
CA ALA A 335 3.80 -17.51 24.32
C ALA A 335 3.73 -18.79 23.48
N ALA A 336 4.58 -18.91 22.48
CA ALA A 336 4.69 -20.12 21.64
C ALA A 336 5.17 -21.32 22.44
N GLU A 337 6.21 -21.16 23.26
CA GLU A 337 6.71 -22.23 24.13
C GLU A 337 5.64 -22.66 25.13
N ALA A 338 4.97 -21.70 25.80
CA ALA A 338 3.88 -21.98 26.74
C ALA A 338 2.70 -22.72 26.08
N ALA A 339 2.43 -22.45 24.81
CA ALA A 339 1.40 -23.15 24.01
C ALA A 339 1.84 -24.53 23.51
N GLY A 340 3.11 -24.93 23.71
CA GLY A 340 3.64 -26.18 23.19
C GLY A 340 3.91 -26.19 21.69
N ILE A 341 4.06 -25.02 21.06
CA ILE A 341 4.53 -24.90 19.67
C ILE A 341 6.02 -25.25 19.65
N GLN A 342 6.43 -26.05 18.67
CA GLN A 342 7.77 -26.58 18.55
C GLN A 342 8.40 -26.24 17.21
N VAL A 343 9.73 -26.31 17.15
CA VAL A 343 10.47 -26.23 15.88
C VAL A 343 10.01 -27.33 14.94
N GLY A 344 9.66 -26.98 13.72
CA GLY A 344 9.10 -27.87 12.70
C GLY A 344 7.57 -27.92 12.65
N ASP A 345 6.87 -27.28 13.61
CA ASP A 345 5.43 -27.04 13.46
C ASP A 345 5.18 -26.06 12.31
N VAL A 346 4.02 -26.17 11.66
CA VAL A 346 3.59 -25.22 10.63
C VAL A 346 2.31 -24.55 11.08
N ILE A 347 2.36 -23.23 11.30
CA ILE A 347 1.19 -22.42 11.66
C ILE A 347 0.37 -22.14 10.40
N THR A 348 -0.93 -22.40 10.45
CA THR A 348 -1.85 -22.29 9.29
C THR A 348 -3.01 -21.34 9.52
N ALA A 349 -3.32 -20.96 10.77
CA ALA A 349 -4.33 -19.94 11.08
C ALA A 349 -4.09 -19.31 12.44
N VAL A 350 -4.60 -18.08 12.61
CA VAL A 350 -4.74 -17.35 13.87
C VAL A 350 -6.20 -16.92 14.00
N ASP A 351 -6.87 -17.27 15.12
CA ASP A 351 -8.30 -17.00 15.37
C ASP A 351 -9.20 -17.37 14.17
N GLY A 352 -8.96 -18.54 13.57
CA GLY A 352 -9.68 -19.02 12.40
C GLY A 352 -9.34 -18.29 11.07
N THR A 353 -8.56 -17.21 11.11
CA THR A 353 -8.07 -16.53 9.90
C THR A 353 -6.88 -17.28 9.33
N ALA A 354 -6.98 -17.72 8.09
CA ALA A 354 -5.91 -18.48 7.43
C ALA A 354 -4.61 -17.66 7.33
N VAL A 355 -3.50 -18.33 7.64
CA VAL A 355 -2.14 -17.81 7.52
C VAL A 355 -1.37 -18.73 6.57
N ARG A 356 -0.97 -18.20 5.42
CA ARG A 356 -0.25 -18.97 4.37
C ARG A 356 1.22 -18.58 4.27
N ALA A 357 1.60 -17.42 4.83
CA ALA A 357 2.95 -16.89 4.75
C ALA A 357 3.30 -16.10 6.01
N MET A 358 4.59 -15.80 6.21
CA MET A 358 5.09 -15.13 7.41
C MET A 358 4.53 -13.72 7.57
N ASP A 359 4.37 -12.96 6.49
CA ASP A 359 3.77 -11.63 6.46
C ASP A 359 2.28 -11.66 6.88
N GLU A 360 1.55 -12.72 6.49
CA GLU A 360 0.16 -12.93 6.93
C GLU A 360 0.09 -13.23 8.45
N LEU A 361 1.04 -13.97 9.01
CA LEU A 361 1.13 -14.19 10.45
C LEU A 361 1.41 -12.88 11.19
N ILE A 362 2.38 -12.11 10.73
CA ILE A 362 2.70 -10.81 11.33
C ILE A 362 1.48 -9.89 11.26
N THR A 363 0.78 -9.87 10.13
CA THR A 363 -0.46 -9.10 9.95
C THR A 363 -1.55 -9.51 10.96
N ALA A 364 -1.76 -10.81 11.15
CA ALA A 364 -2.74 -11.31 12.12
C ALA A 364 -2.38 -10.87 13.54
N LEU A 365 -1.10 -10.96 13.92
CA LEU A 365 -0.62 -10.52 15.23
C LEU A 365 -0.65 -8.99 15.42
N ARG A 366 -0.63 -8.19 14.34
CA ARG A 366 -0.82 -6.72 14.42
C ARG A 366 -2.25 -6.30 14.75
N ARG A 367 -3.22 -7.16 14.50
CA ARG A 367 -4.64 -6.90 14.80
C ARG A 367 -4.98 -7.08 16.28
N VAL A 368 -4.12 -7.77 17.05
CA VAL A 368 -4.30 -8.07 18.47
C VAL A 368 -3.23 -7.37 19.31
N GLY A 369 -3.53 -7.12 20.58
CA GLY A 369 -2.63 -6.48 21.54
C GLY A 369 -1.75 -7.46 22.30
N GLY A 370 -0.72 -6.95 22.97
CA GLY A 370 0.01 -7.72 23.98
C GLY A 370 -0.93 -8.04 25.15
N GLY A 371 -0.89 -9.29 25.62
CA GLY A 371 -1.80 -9.79 26.67
C GLY A 371 -3.10 -10.40 26.16
N ASP A 372 -3.43 -10.24 24.85
CA ASP A 372 -4.59 -10.90 24.27
C ASP A 372 -4.36 -12.41 24.13
N THR A 373 -5.45 -13.17 24.22
CA THR A 373 -5.44 -14.62 24.02
C THR A 373 -5.92 -14.94 22.63
N VAL A 374 -5.13 -15.74 21.90
CA VAL A 374 -5.41 -16.15 20.51
C VAL A 374 -5.39 -17.67 20.38
N GLU A 375 -6.10 -18.16 19.37
CA GLU A 375 -6.11 -19.54 18.93
C GLU A 375 -5.17 -19.71 17.72
N ILE A 376 -4.18 -20.61 17.82
CA ILE A 376 -3.24 -20.91 16.74
C ILE A 376 -3.54 -22.29 16.20
N SER A 377 -3.88 -22.41 14.91
CA SER A 377 -4.04 -23.69 14.23
C SER A 377 -2.73 -24.13 13.59
N LEU A 378 -2.39 -25.41 13.75
CA LEU A 378 -1.21 -26.05 13.20
C LEU A 378 -1.61 -27.04 12.10
N ARG A 379 -0.71 -27.29 11.16
CA ARG A 379 -0.95 -28.17 10.00
C ARG A 379 -1.30 -29.60 10.38
N ASP A 380 -0.79 -30.11 11.50
CA ASP A 380 -1.06 -31.46 11.98
C ASP A 380 -2.46 -31.62 12.60
N GLY A 381 -3.26 -30.58 12.60
CA GLY A 381 -4.62 -30.52 13.15
C GLY A 381 -4.69 -30.12 14.62
N ARG A 382 -3.55 -29.89 15.31
CA ARG A 382 -3.56 -29.29 16.63
C ARG A 382 -4.05 -27.85 16.57
N VAL A 383 -4.82 -27.49 17.58
CA VAL A 383 -5.23 -26.09 17.84
C VAL A 383 -4.78 -25.78 19.26
N VAL A 384 -3.98 -24.74 19.41
CA VAL A 384 -3.45 -24.31 20.71
C VAL A 384 -3.89 -22.90 21.03
N THR A 385 -4.22 -22.66 22.28
CA THR A 385 -4.60 -21.33 22.79
C THR A 385 -3.46 -20.77 23.61
N THR A 386 -3.08 -19.52 23.39
CA THR A 386 -2.01 -18.86 24.13
C THR A 386 -2.30 -17.39 24.37
N THR A 387 -1.80 -16.86 25.49
CA THR A 387 -1.79 -15.42 25.76
C THR A 387 -0.49 -14.85 25.21
N LEU A 388 -0.60 -13.89 24.31
CA LEU A 388 0.56 -13.27 23.65
C LEU A 388 1.35 -12.39 24.60
N ALA A 389 2.67 -12.44 24.50
CA ALA A 389 3.53 -11.51 25.23
C ALA A 389 3.39 -10.09 24.67
N THR A 390 3.76 -9.10 25.47
CA THR A 390 3.77 -7.68 25.10
C THR A 390 5.19 -7.26 24.70
N ARG A 391 5.31 -6.59 23.57
CA ARG A 391 6.55 -5.90 23.16
C ARG A 391 6.39 -4.42 23.40
#